data_f0f61daae49fa53fd621466e7ab21189
#
_entry.id   f0f61daae49fa53fd621466e7ab21189
#
_cell.length_a   1.000
_cell.length_b   1.000
_cell.length_c   1.000
_cell.angle_alpha   90.00
_cell.angle_beta   90.00
_cell.angle_gamma   90.00
#
_symmetry.space_group_name_H-M   'P 1'
#
loop_
_entity.id
_entity.type
_entity.pdbx_description
1 polymer ?
#
loop_
_entity_poly.entity_id
_entity_poly.type
_entity_poly.pdbx_seq_one_letter_code
_entity_poly.pdbx_strand_id
1 'polypeptide(L)'
;MNLQLNNELEYSKRQRNNLILLDVLDDIPTKIIDSLNLAIDSYRSGTYYESKQVRVNNLPKTMEIVQNILSIILASDSNKPIQGPATELGLTLGYKNQIDAVKTGAEILSLCHGKLYDIELNDDSTTIMPKLKLSADTMDKLNYLQFLPPMLQEPNDWISNTDGGWLWERKSIILGKGNHHEEYQAYDVLNTLQSIAWTIDIPTYINNENPNENMDKSQYDRVISDNLGKPFYFVWRYDKRGRSYSSGYDLNVQSNEYGKAMISLHHKDYITNLDNIKIAVANHAGHDKLTWQGRIDWFNAQLAFDVDQFDEPILGQKALTAYYDSKAGHKTGYVMSIDATASGLQIMGALSGCKDTARVCNMLNTGTREDVYQMIADKMNILLNGKYGVNRGDVKKPCM
;
A
#
# COMPACT_ATOMS: atom_id res chain seq x y z
N MET A 1 8.70 -18.20 -21.83
CA MET A 1 9.03 -17.01 -21.04
C MET A 1 8.12 -17.02 -19.82
N ASN A 2 8.60 -16.73 -18.63
CA ASN A 2 7.79 -16.78 -17.40
C ASN A 2 6.78 -15.64 -17.44
N LEU A 3 5.47 -15.96 -17.30
CA LEU A 3 4.36 -14.98 -17.37
C LEU A 3 4.49 -13.90 -16.28
N GLN A 4 4.86 -14.31 -15.07
CA GLN A 4 5.05 -13.38 -13.96
C GLN A 4 6.18 -12.39 -14.24
N LEU A 5 7.31 -12.87 -14.77
CA LEU A 5 8.44 -12.01 -15.12
C LEU A 5 8.04 -10.99 -16.20
N ASN A 6 7.25 -11.40 -17.18
CA ASN A 6 6.74 -10.47 -18.20
C ASN A 6 5.86 -9.38 -17.60
N ASN A 7 4.95 -9.75 -16.69
CA ASN A 7 4.13 -8.78 -15.98
C ASN A 7 4.99 -7.77 -15.21
N GLU A 8 5.95 -8.24 -14.41
CA GLU A 8 6.81 -7.33 -13.64
C GLU A 8 7.62 -6.38 -14.54
N LEU A 9 8.10 -6.86 -15.69
CA LEU A 9 8.81 -6.04 -16.67
C LEU A 9 7.89 -5.00 -17.31
N GLU A 10 6.65 -5.37 -17.66
CA GLU A 10 5.65 -4.46 -18.24
C GLU A 10 5.32 -3.31 -17.27
N TYR A 11 5.12 -3.61 -15.99
CA TYR A 11 4.82 -2.62 -14.94
C TYR A 11 6.07 -1.89 -14.40
N SER A 12 7.26 -2.19 -14.92
CA SER A 12 8.49 -1.58 -14.44
C SER A 12 8.56 -0.07 -14.74
N LYS A 13 9.24 0.67 -13.86
CA LYS A 13 9.52 2.10 -14.09
C LYS A 13 10.21 2.33 -15.45
N ARG A 14 11.08 1.40 -15.86
CA ARG A 14 11.79 1.48 -17.15
C ARG A 14 10.81 1.44 -18.32
N GLN A 15 9.84 0.54 -18.30
CA GLN A 15 8.84 0.43 -19.36
C GLN A 15 7.94 1.66 -19.42
N ARG A 16 7.48 2.16 -18.26
CA ARG A 16 6.70 3.41 -18.20
C ARG A 16 7.49 4.60 -18.78
N ASN A 17 8.75 4.74 -18.41
CA ASN A 17 9.62 5.77 -18.97
C ASN A 17 9.77 5.63 -20.50
N ASN A 18 9.93 4.40 -21.01
CA ASN A 18 10.01 4.16 -22.45
C ASN A 18 8.73 4.59 -23.17
N LEU A 19 7.54 4.31 -22.62
CA LEU A 19 6.25 4.76 -23.20
C LEU A 19 6.18 6.28 -23.31
N ILE A 20 6.56 7.00 -22.24
CA ILE A 20 6.61 8.47 -22.25
C ILE A 20 7.57 8.97 -23.34
N LEU A 21 8.75 8.42 -23.40
CA LEU A 21 9.76 8.88 -24.35
C LEU A 21 9.38 8.60 -25.81
N LEU A 22 8.78 7.44 -26.10
CA LEU A 22 8.28 7.11 -27.44
C LEU A 22 7.16 8.05 -27.90
N ASP A 23 6.38 8.56 -26.96
CA ASP A 23 5.27 9.47 -27.27
C ASP A 23 5.71 10.91 -27.55
N VAL A 24 6.79 11.38 -26.93
CA VAL A 24 7.13 12.82 -26.96
C VAL A 24 8.49 13.19 -27.55
N LEU A 25 9.42 12.24 -27.73
CA LEU A 25 10.78 12.59 -28.16
C LEU A 25 10.83 13.23 -29.55
N ASP A 26 9.99 12.76 -30.47
CA ASP A 26 9.97 13.27 -31.84
C ASP A 26 9.29 14.66 -31.93
N ASP A 27 8.50 15.03 -30.91
CA ASP A 27 7.82 16.32 -30.84
C ASP A 27 8.72 17.45 -30.29
N ILE A 28 9.92 17.11 -29.79
CA ILE A 28 10.86 18.11 -29.26
C ILE A 28 11.61 18.79 -30.40
N PRO A 29 11.43 20.09 -30.60
CA PRO A 29 12.17 20.82 -31.62
C PRO A 29 13.69 20.69 -31.43
N THR A 30 14.44 20.37 -32.48
CA THR A 30 15.91 20.22 -32.48
C THR A 30 16.60 21.39 -31.79
N LYS A 31 16.12 22.64 -32.02
CA LYS A 31 16.64 23.85 -31.38
C LYS A 31 16.56 23.83 -29.84
N ILE A 32 15.58 23.13 -29.27
CA ILE A 32 15.44 22.98 -27.82
C ILE A 32 16.50 22.00 -27.33
N ILE A 33 16.70 20.89 -28.01
CA ILE A 33 17.75 19.91 -27.70
C ILE A 33 19.14 20.55 -27.77
N ASP A 34 19.41 21.33 -28.83
CA ASP A 34 20.69 22.06 -28.98
C ASP A 34 20.88 23.07 -27.84
N SER A 35 19.84 23.82 -27.49
CA SER A 35 19.90 24.77 -26.37
C SER A 35 20.11 24.07 -25.01
N LEU A 36 19.56 22.87 -24.81
CA LEU A 36 19.78 22.08 -23.59
C LEU A 36 21.19 21.51 -23.57
N ASN A 37 21.71 21.02 -24.69
CA ASN A 37 23.10 20.57 -24.82
C ASN A 37 24.06 21.68 -24.41
N LEU A 38 23.89 22.88 -25.00
CA LEU A 38 24.73 24.04 -24.66
C LEU A 38 24.65 24.43 -23.18
N ALA A 39 23.46 24.42 -22.59
CA ALA A 39 23.29 24.77 -21.18
C ALA A 39 23.94 23.75 -20.24
N ILE A 40 23.77 22.44 -20.53
CA ILE A 40 24.35 21.36 -19.71
C ILE A 40 25.88 21.30 -19.88
N ASP A 41 26.38 21.49 -21.09
CA ASP A 41 27.83 21.51 -21.36
C ASP A 41 28.51 22.73 -20.73
N SER A 42 27.84 23.88 -20.77
CA SER A 42 28.29 25.07 -20.03
C SER A 42 28.32 24.83 -18.52
N TYR A 43 27.29 24.14 -18.00
CA TYR A 43 27.26 23.76 -16.59
C TYR A 43 28.38 22.76 -16.24
N ARG A 44 28.72 21.81 -17.12
CA ARG A 44 29.82 20.86 -16.92
C ARG A 44 31.20 21.52 -16.94
N SER A 45 31.41 22.46 -17.85
CA SER A 45 32.71 23.16 -18.01
C SER A 45 32.93 24.28 -16.98
N GLY A 46 31.94 24.59 -16.15
CA GLY A 46 32.05 25.58 -15.11
C GLY A 46 33.06 25.18 -14.03
N THR A 47 33.65 26.19 -13.38
CA THR A 47 34.55 26.02 -12.21
C THR A 47 33.75 26.21 -10.94
N TYR A 48 33.74 25.20 -10.10
CA TYR A 48 32.97 25.20 -8.85
C TYR A 48 33.83 24.84 -7.65
N TYR A 49 33.29 25.07 -6.43
CA TYR A 49 33.90 24.53 -5.22
C TYR A 49 33.90 22.98 -5.23
N GLU A 50 34.84 22.40 -4.53
CA GLU A 50 35.19 20.95 -4.64
C GLU A 50 33.99 20.02 -4.61
N SER A 51 33.10 20.13 -3.62
CA SER A 51 31.96 19.21 -3.49
C SER A 51 30.95 19.33 -4.63
N LYS A 52 30.78 20.50 -5.22
CA LYS A 52 29.96 20.69 -6.41
C LYS A 52 30.67 20.17 -7.67
N GLN A 53 31.99 20.37 -7.79
CA GLN A 53 32.78 19.86 -8.90
C GLN A 53 32.71 18.35 -9.01
N VAL A 54 32.79 17.63 -7.88
CA VAL A 54 32.60 16.18 -7.82
C VAL A 54 31.23 15.77 -8.34
N ARG A 55 30.17 16.47 -7.96
CA ARG A 55 28.81 16.20 -8.44
C ARG A 55 28.69 16.41 -9.96
N VAL A 56 29.19 17.53 -10.45
CA VAL A 56 29.13 17.89 -11.87
C VAL A 56 29.91 16.91 -12.76
N ASN A 57 31.10 16.47 -12.31
CA ASN A 57 31.93 15.50 -13.03
C ASN A 57 31.27 14.12 -13.16
N ASN A 58 30.32 13.78 -12.29
CA ASN A 58 29.59 12.51 -12.32
C ASN A 58 28.28 12.57 -13.12
N LEU A 59 27.98 13.66 -13.80
CA LEU A 59 26.76 13.77 -14.61
C LEU A 59 26.81 12.85 -15.84
N PRO A 60 25.72 12.13 -16.16
CA PRO A 60 25.62 11.32 -17.37
C PRO A 60 25.52 12.19 -18.64
N LYS A 61 25.41 11.57 -19.80
CA LYS A 61 25.26 12.27 -21.08
C LYS A 61 24.01 13.16 -21.09
N THR A 62 24.06 14.28 -21.81
CA THR A 62 22.97 15.27 -21.85
C THR A 62 21.64 14.64 -22.26
N MET A 63 21.62 13.79 -23.30
CA MET A 63 20.41 13.14 -23.75
C MET A 63 19.79 12.26 -22.64
N GLU A 64 20.59 11.56 -21.87
CA GLU A 64 20.09 10.77 -20.72
C GLU A 64 19.48 11.67 -19.63
N ILE A 65 20.08 12.83 -19.39
CA ILE A 65 19.51 13.83 -18.48
C ILE A 65 18.14 14.31 -18.98
N VAL A 66 18.04 14.66 -20.27
CA VAL A 66 16.79 15.11 -20.89
C VAL A 66 15.70 14.03 -20.80
N GLN A 67 16.03 12.79 -21.14
CA GLN A 67 15.13 11.66 -21.05
C GLN A 67 14.61 11.44 -19.63
N ASN A 68 15.49 11.50 -18.63
CA ASN A 68 15.11 11.37 -17.23
C ASN A 68 14.18 12.52 -16.77
N ILE A 69 14.45 13.75 -17.20
CA ILE A 69 13.59 14.90 -16.88
C ILE A 69 12.20 14.71 -17.47
N LEU A 70 12.10 14.40 -18.77
CA LEU A 70 10.81 14.18 -19.44
C LEU A 70 10.01 13.07 -18.76
N SER A 71 10.67 11.94 -18.46
CA SER A 71 10.03 10.83 -17.77
C SER A 71 9.50 11.21 -16.38
N ILE A 72 10.16 12.14 -15.68
CA ILE A 72 9.75 12.57 -14.33
C ILE A 72 8.63 13.61 -14.39
N ILE A 73 8.74 14.59 -15.27
CA ILE A 73 7.75 15.69 -15.34
C ILE A 73 6.45 15.27 -16.01
N LEU A 74 6.50 14.29 -16.93
CA LEU A 74 5.34 13.80 -17.69
C LEU A 74 4.69 12.54 -17.08
N ALA A 75 5.30 11.92 -16.06
CA ALA A 75 4.79 10.67 -15.46
C ALA A 75 3.47 10.80 -14.69
N SER A 76 2.88 11.98 -14.61
CA SER A 76 1.58 12.19 -13.94
C SER A 76 0.86 13.40 -14.50
N ASP A 77 -0.47 13.34 -14.53
CA ASP A 77 -1.35 14.44 -14.92
C ASP A 77 -1.35 15.63 -13.97
N SER A 78 -0.90 15.44 -12.74
CA SER A 78 -0.97 16.48 -11.73
C SER A 78 0.28 17.34 -11.70
N ASN A 79 0.09 18.63 -11.61
CA ASN A 79 1.15 19.59 -11.34
C ASN A 79 1.85 19.24 -10.02
N LYS A 80 3.14 18.90 -10.10
CA LYS A 80 3.92 18.48 -8.94
C LYS A 80 4.70 19.65 -8.34
N PRO A 81 4.77 19.78 -7.00
CA PRO A 81 5.74 20.67 -6.37
C PRO A 81 7.16 20.33 -6.81
N ILE A 82 7.95 21.33 -7.18
CA ILE A 82 9.30 21.19 -7.79
C ILE A 82 10.27 20.35 -6.96
N GLN A 83 10.08 20.29 -5.63
CA GLN A 83 10.95 19.53 -4.74
C GLN A 83 10.94 18.02 -5.01
N GLY A 84 9.78 17.46 -5.34
CA GLY A 84 9.63 16.05 -5.69
C GLY A 84 10.45 15.68 -6.92
N PRO A 85 10.16 16.27 -8.09
CA PRO A 85 10.91 16.09 -9.33
C PRO A 85 12.42 16.35 -9.19
N ALA A 86 12.84 17.39 -8.44
CA ALA A 86 14.25 17.66 -8.19
C ALA A 86 14.93 16.51 -7.44
N THR A 87 14.30 16.01 -6.38
CA THR A 87 14.84 14.89 -5.61
C THR A 87 14.90 13.62 -6.46
N GLU A 88 13.83 13.32 -7.18
CA GLU A 88 13.73 12.13 -8.03
C GLU A 88 14.78 12.15 -9.14
N LEU A 89 14.96 13.30 -9.79
CA LEU A 89 15.99 13.47 -10.84
C LEU A 89 17.40 13.19 -10.27
N GLY A 90 17.77 13.80 -9.14
CA GLY A 90 19.08 13.57 -8.56
C GLY A 90 19.33 12.12 -8.17
N LEU A 91 18.33 11.44 -7.62
CA LEU A 91 18.41 10.00 -7.31
C LEU A 91 18.54 9.15 -8.59
N THR A 92 17.80 9.48 -9.65
CA THR A 92 17.87 8.79 -10.94
C THR A 92 19.21 8.99 -11.62
N LEU A 93 19.85 10.15 -11.45
CA LEU A 93 21.21 10.44 -11.92
C LEU A 93 22.31 9.74 -11.09
N GLY A 94 21.95 8.92 -10.08
CA GLY A 94 22.88 8.07 -9.34
C GLY A 94 23.44 8.67 -8.05
N TYR A 95 22.98 9.83 -7.60
CA TYR A 95 23.44 10.43 -6.35
C TYR A 95 22.81 9.71 -5.14
N LYS A 96 23.66 9.03 -4.35
CA LYS A 96 23.22 8.26 -3.16
C LYS A 96 22.91 9.15 -1.97
N ASN A 97 23.64 10.25 -1.81
CA ASN A 97 23.39 11.21 -0.74
C ASN A 97 22.18 12.08 -1.11
N GLN A 98 21.19 12.14 -0.23
CA GLN A 98 19.94 12.85 -0.49
C GLN A 98 20.15 14.37 -0.70
N ILE A 99 21.09 14.98 0.03
CA ILE A 99 21.39 16.43 -0.11
C ILE A 99 22.00 16.69 -1.48
N ASP A 100 22.93 15.86 -1.94
CA ASP A 100 23.55 15.99 -3.25
C ASP A 100 22.55 15.69 -4.38
N ALA A 101 21.67 14.72 -4.17
CA ALA A 101 20.58 14.41 -5.11
C ALA A 101 19.66 15.62 -5.30
N VAL A 102 19.15 16.20 -4.20
CA VAL A 102 18.24 17.36 -4.26
C VAL A 102 18.95 18.56 -4.91
N LYS A 103 20.18 18.89 -4.49
CA LYS A 103 20.94 20.01 -5.04
C LYS A 103 21.18 19.85 -6.54
N THR A 104 21.69 18.68 -6.95
CA THR A 104 22.00 18.43 -8.37
C THR A 104 20.74 18.40 -9.21
N GLY A 105 19.68 17.72 -8.74
CA GLY A 105 18.41 17.70 -9.44
C GLY A 105 17.79 19.08 -9.63
N ALA A 106 17.81 19.93 -8.60
CA ALA A 106 17.31 21.30 -8.68
C ALA A 106 18.16 22.16 -9.65
N GLU A 107 19.50 22.05 -9.58
CA GLU A 107 20.42 22.76 -10.48
C GLU A 107 20.17 22.36 -11.95
N ILE A 108 20.04 21.06 -12.24
CA ILE A 108 19.77 20.57 -13.59
C ILE A 108 18.37 20.94 -14.08
N LEU A 109 17.34 20.83 -13.23
CA LEU A 109 15.99 21.28 -13.58
C LEU A 109 15.98 22.78 -13.93
N SER A 110 16.71 23.60 -13.22
CA SER A 110 16.78 25.04 -13.50
C SER A 110 17.30 25.36 -14.91
N LEU A 111 18.20 24.55 -15.47
CA LEU A 111 18.68 24.68 -16.85
C LEU A 111 17.60 24.36 -17.90
N CYS A 112 16.59 23.61 -17.52
CA CYS A 112 15.51 23.16 -18.40
C CYS A 112 14.25 24.03 -18.28
N HIS A 113 14.18 24.93 -17.31
CA HIS A 113 13.10 25.88 -17.15
C HIS A 113 12.97 26.78 -18.39
N GLY A 114 11.74 27.09 -18.78
CA GLY A 114 11.42 27.83 -20.01
C GLY A 114 11.60 27.04 -21.30
N LYS A 115 12.24 25.87 -21.28
CA LYS A 115 12.48 24.98 -22.43
C LYS A 115 11.55 23.78 -22.44
N LEU A 116 11.59 22.96 -21.39
CA LEU A 116 10.78 21.74 -21.24
C LEU A 116 9.53 21.96 -20.36
N TYR A 117 9.59 22.91 -19.44
CA TYR A 117 8.50 23.24 -18.53
C TYR A 117 8.54 24.71 -18.13
N ASP A 118 7.43 25.21 -17.63
CA ASP A 118 7.31 26.47 -16.92
C ASP A 118 7.00 26.23 -15.44
N ILE A 119 7.07 27.30 -14.65
CA ILE A 119 6.77 27.24 -13.21
C ILE A 119 5.56 28.12 -12.92
N GLU A 120 4.60 27.54 -12.18
CA GLU A 120 3.49 28.28 -11.61
C GLU A 120 3.71 28.46 -10.11
N LEU A 121 3.57 29.69 -9.66
CA LEU A 121 3.69 30.05 -8.24
C LEU A 121 2.28 30.19 -7.67
N ASN A 122 1.96 29.33 -6.72
CA ASN A 122 0.77 29.40 -5.87
C ASN A 122 1.20 29.80 -4.46
N ASP A 123 0.26 30.31 -3.64
CA ASP A 123 0.56 30.86 -2.31
C ASP A 123 1.41 29.92 -1.43
N ASP A 124 1.26 28.61 -1.57
CA ASP A 124 1.95 27.62 -0.74
C ASP A 124 2.91 26.69 -1.50
N SER A 125 2.99 26.80 -2.84
CA SER A 125 3.80 25.85 -3.62
C SER A 125 4.27 26.39 -4.96
N THR A 126 5.43 25.92 -5.40
CA THR A 126 5.97 26.11 -6.74
C THR A 126 5.77 24.84 -7.54
N THR A 127 4.93 24.86 -8.56
CA THR A 127 4.56 23.71 -9.36
C THR A 127 5.17 23.71 -10.76
N ILE A 128 5.53 22.53 -11.28
CA ILE A 128 6.03 22.35 -12.64
C ILE A 128 4.87 22.20 -13.61
N MET A 129 4.90 22.98 -14.68
CA MET A 129 3.96 22.94 -15.80
C MET A 129 4.68 22.44 -17.06
N PRO A 130 4.55 21.15 -17.44
CA PRO A 130 5.20 20.62 -18.64
C PRO A 130 4.70 21.34 -19.91
N LYS A 131 5.60 21.61 -20.84
CA LYS A 131 5.25 22.19 -22.16
C LYS A 131 4.78 21.14 -23.16
N LEU A 132 5.20 19.90 -22.97
CA LEU A 132 4.75 18.75 -23.74
C LEU A 132 3.60 18.06 -23.02
N LYS A 133 2.71 17.46 -23.80
CA LYS A 133 1.59 16.67 -23.28
C LYS A 133 1.70 15.26 -23.87
N LEU A 134 1.38 14.28 -23.07
CA LEU A 134 1.24 12.91 -23.53
C LEU A 134 -0.07 12.75 -24.32
N SER A 135 -0.07 11.83 -25.27
CA SER A 135 -1.30 11.40 -25.94
C SER A 135 -2.25 10.72 -24.94
N ALA A 136 -3.55 10.76 -25.21
CA ALA A 136 -4.53 10.09 -24.37
C ALA A 136 -4.26 8.58 -24.22
N ASP A 137 -3.86 7.93 -25.32
CA ASP A 137 -3.50 6.49 -25.31
C ASP A 137 -2.31 6.19 -24.40
N THR A 138 -1.28 7.05 -24.40
CA THR A 138 -0.12 6.88 -23.50
C THR A 138 -0.50 7.14 -22.05
N MET A 139 -1.34 8.14 -21.77
CA MET A 139 -1.84 8.41 -20.43
C MET A 139 -2.64 7.24 -19.88
N ASP A 140 -3.57 6.68 -20.65
CA ASP A 140 -4.36 5.51 -20.26
C ASP A 140 -3.45 4.30 -19.96
N LYS A 141 -2.44 4.07 -20.78
CA LYS A 141 -1.44 3.01 -20.52
C LYS A 141 -0.61 3.27 -19.26
N LEU A 142 -0.19 4.50 -19.01
CA LEU A 142 0.57 4.85 -17.80
C LEU A 142 -0.27 4.69 -16.54
N ASN A 143 -1.53 5.09 -16.57
CA ASN A 143 -2.47 4.90 -15.46
C ASN A 143 -2.65 3.42 -15.18
N TYR A 144 -2.84 2.60 -16.21
CA TYR A 144 -2.92 1.15 -16.08
C TYR A 144 -1.65 0.52 -15.48
N LEU A 145 -0.46 0.97 -15.87
CA LEU A 145 0.82 0.46 -15.41
C LEU A 145 1.30 1.08 -14.08
N GLN A 146 0.47 1.88 -13.42
CA GLN A 146 0.87 2.58 -12.19
C GLN A 146 1.14 1.63 -11.03
N PHE A 147 0.32 0.60 -10.89
CA PHE A 147 0.39 -0.33 -9.78
C PHE A 147 0.58 -1.76 -10.27
N LEU A 148 1.61 -2.43 -9.76
CA LEU A 148 1.88 -3.84 -10.07
C LEU A 148 0.74 -4.70 -9.49
N PRO A 149 0.07 -5.53 -10.32
CA PRO A 149 -0.97 -6.44 -9.85
C PRO A 149 -0.41 -7.53 -8.93
N PRO A 150 -1.28 -8.30 -8.26
CA PRO A 150 -0.85 -9.48 -7.52
C PRO A 150 -0.05 -10.46 -8.38
N MET A 151 0.82 -11.24 -7.76
CA MET A 151 1.65 -12.20 -8.49
C MET A 151 0.82 -13.40 -8.96
N LEU A 152 1.09 -13.86 -10.18
CA LEU A 152 0.43 -15.03 -10.80
C LEU A 152 1.08 -16.37 -10.36
N GLN A 153 2.15 -16.30 -9.59
CA GLN A 153 2.82 -17.43 -8.99
C GLN A 153 3.28 -17.07 -7.58
N GLU A 154 3.60 -18.07 -6.79
CA GLU A 154 4.15 -17.87 -5.45
C GLU A 154 5.40 -16.99 -5.50
N PRO A 155 5.48 -15.92 -4.67
CA PRO A 155 6.67 -15.08 -4.57
C PRO A 155 7.90 -15.88 -4.13
N ASN A 156 9.09 -15.41 -4.49
CA ASN A 156 10.32 -15.97 -3.95
C ASN A 156 10.39 -15.73 -2.43
N ASP A 157 10.91 -16.69 -1.70
CA ASP A 157 11.20 -16.53 -0.28
C ASP A 157 12.17 -15.37 -0.04
N TRP A 158 11.89 -14.58 0.98
CA TRP A 158 12.84 -13.61 1.48
C TRP A 158 14.03 -14.31 2.12
N ILE A 159 15.23 -14.06 1.61
CA ILE A 159 16.49 -14.57 2.11
C ILE A 159 17.46 -13.46 2.55
N SER A 160 17.13 -12.22 2.19
CA SER A 160 17.83 -11.01 2.63
C SER A 160 16.89 -9.80 2.62
N ASN A 161 17.36 -8.63 3.04
CA ASN A 161 16.57 -7.39 3.00
C ASN A 161 16.10 -6.96 1.59
N THR A 162 16.72 -7.47 0.55
CA THR A 162 16.44 -7.06 -0.84
C THR A 162 16.35 -8.23 -1.82
N ASP A 163 16.46 -9.46 -1.32
CA ASP A 163 16.41 -10.66 -2.15
C ASP A 163 15.25 -11.55 -1.70
N GLY A 164 14.20 -11.56 -2.51
CA GLY A 164 12.92 -12.22 -2.27
C GLY A 164 11.73 -11.46 -2.84
N GLY A 165 10.55 -11.98 -2.64
CA GLY A 165 9.30 -11.42 -3.14
C GLY A 165 9.18 -11.53 -4.65
N TRP A 166 9.28 -10.42 -5.39
CA TRP A 166 9.13 -10.39 -6.84
C TRP A 166 10.29 -11.06 -7.59
N LEU A 167 10.06 -11.45 -8.83
CA LEU A 167 11.09 -12.08 -9.68
C LEU A 167 12.09 -11.07 -10.23
N TRP A 168 11.62 -9.90 -10.62
CA TRP A 168 12.43 -8.82 -11.22
C TRP A 168 12.58 -7.61 -10.32
N GLU A 169 11.47 -7.16 -9.70
CA GLU A 169 11.45 -5.95 -8.89
C GLU A 169 12.29 -6.13 -7.61
N ARG A 170 13.27 -5.25 -7.40
CA ARG A 170 14.13 -5.28 -6.21
C ARG A 170 13.69 -4.22 -5.22
N LYS A 171 12.85 -4.60 -4.27
CA LYS A 171 12.39 -3.74 -3.18
C LYS A 171 12.86 -4.29 -1.84
N SER A 172 13.13 -3.41 -0.88
CA SER A 172 13.44 -3.84 0.48
C SER A 172 12.23 -4.54 1.11
N ILE A 173 12.50 -5.61 1.86
CA ILE A 173 11.51 -6.28 2.72
C ILE A 173 10.90 -5.31 3.75
N ILE A 174 11.66 -4.27 4.13
CA ILE A 174 11.21 -3.27 5.10
C ILE A 174 10.66 -2.07 4.37
N LEU A 175 9.45 -1.68 4.74
CA LEU A 175 8.78 -0.48 4.23
C LEU A 175 9.43 0.79 4.77
N GLY A 176 9.49 1.81 3.93
CA GLY A 176 10.05 3.11 4.25
C GLY A 176 11.47 3.29 3.74
N LYS A 177 11.78 4.54 3.38
CA LYS A 177 13.08 4.89 2.79
C LYS A 177 14.19 4.82 3.84
N GLY A 178 15.26 4.10 3.52
CA GLY A 178 16.45 3.99 4.39
C GLY A 178 16.27 3.06 5.60
N ASN A 179 15.15 2.36 5.72
CA ASN A 179 14.99 1.33 6.75
C ASN A 179 15.81 0.10 6.38
N HIS A 180 16.44 -0.51 7.37
CA HIS A 180 17.26 -1.70 7.22
C HIS A 180 17.25 -2.51 8.52
N HIS A 181 17.26 -3.85 8.41
CA HIS A 181 17.50 -4.78 9.49
C HIS A 181 18.64 -5.72 9.13
N GLU A 182 19.46 -6.09 10.12
CA GLU A 182 20.55 -7.03 9.94
C GLU A 182 20.15 -8.47 10.28
N GLU A 183 18.98 -8.67 10.93
CA GLU A 183 18.53 -9.96 11.44
C GLU A 183 17.33 -10.54 10.69
N TYR A 184 17.18 -11.87 10.71
CA TYR A 184 16.24 -12.68 9.90
C TYR A 184 14.83 -12.79 10.51
N GLN A 185 14.49 -12.05 11.53
CA GLN A 185 13.37 -12.31 12.43
C GLN A 185 11.97 -12.35 11.81
N ALA A 186 11.77 -11.78 10.64
CA ALA A 186 10.47 -11.72 9.99
C ALA A 186 10.33 -12.65 8.78
N TYR A 187 11.39 -13.32 8.33
CA TYR A 187 11.38 -14.06 7.06
C TYR A 187 10.40 -15.22 7.09
N ASP A 188 10.40 -16.04 8.12
CA ASP A 188 9.51 -17.20 8.23
C ASP A 188 8.03 -16.80 8.17
N VAL A 189 7.67 -15.72 8.87
CA VAL A 189 6.30 -15.20 8.88
C VAL A 189 5.91 -14.68 7.51
N LEU A 190 6.77 -13.87 6.88
CA LEU A 190 6.45 -13.27 5.58
C LEU A 190 6.42 -14.32 4.47
N ASN A 191 7.34 -15.29 4.48
CA ASN A 191 7.38 -16.40 3.53
C ASN A 191 6.14 -17.27 3.67
N THR A 192 5.70 -17.56 4.91
CA THR A 192 4.43 -18.26 5.15
C THR A 192 3.25 -17.46 4.60
N LEU A 193 3.20 -16.15 4.80
CA LEU A 193 2.12 -15.31 4.25
C LEU A 193 2.16 -15.25 2.71
N GLN A 194 3.35 -15.27 2.10
CA GLN A 194 3.53 -15.25 0.65
C GLN A 194 3.08 -16.56 -0.02
N SER A 195 3.19 -17.69 0.67
CA SER A 195 2.78 -19.00 0.13
C SER A 195 1.25 -19.17 0.04
N ILE A 196 0.47 -18.26 0.64
CA ILE A 196 -0.99 -18.33 0.61
C ILE A 196 -1.51 -17.93 -0.76
N ALA A 197 -2.16 -18.86 -1.45
CA ALA A 197 -2.86 -18.61 -2.70
C ALA A 197 -4.24 -18.00 -2.45
N TRP A 198 -4.53 -16.90 -3.12
CA TRP A 198 -5.80 -16.19 -3.07
C TRP A 198 -6.57 -16.30 -4.37
N THR A 199 -7.86 -16.02 -4.35
CA THR A 199 -8.71 -15.97 -5.54
C THR A 199 -9.77 -14.88 -5.40
N ILE A 200 -10.32 -14.42 -6.53
CA ILE A 200 -11.45 -13.48 -6.53
C ILE A 200 -12.69 -14.18 -6.00
N ASP A 201 -13.41 -13.51 -5.12
CA ASP A 201 -14.74 -13.92 -4.66
C ASP A 201 -15.79 -13.47 -5.68
N ILE A 202 -16.14 -14.39 -6.59
CA ILE A 202 -17.05 -14.10 -7.70
C ILE A 202 -18.43 -13.62 -7.23
N PRO A 203 -19.08 -14.23 -6.22
CA PRO A 203 -20.35 -13.72 -5.71
C PRO A 203 -20.27 -12.27 -5.21
N THR A 204 -19.22 -11.92 -4.49
CA THR A 204 -19.02 -10.54 -4.03
C THR A 204 -18.85 -9.57 -5.21
N TYR A 205 -18.07 -9.95 -6.22
CA TYR A 205 -17.84 -9.11 -7.41
C TYR A 205 -19.12 -8.83 -8.20
N ILE A 206 -19.95 -9.85 -8.38
CA ILE A 206 -21.20 -9.73 -9.18
C ILE A 206 -22.27 -8.92 -8.44
N ASN A 207 -22.35 -9.06 -7.12
CA ASN A 207 -23.47 -8.54 -6.33
C ASN A 207 -23.19 -7.18 -5.68
N ASN A 208 -21.96 -6.66 -5.78
CA ASN A 208 -21.59 -5.40 -5.12
C ASN A 208 -20.83 -4.49 -6.08
N GLU A 209 -21.05 -3.19 -5.96
CA GLU A 209 -20.26 -2.18 -6.64
C GLU A 209 -19.10 -1.71 -5.77
N ASN A 210 -17.98 -1.37 -6.40
CA ASN A 210 -16.84 -0.81 -5.69
C ASN A 210 -17.18 0.61 -5.19
N PRO A 211 -17.15 0.88 -3.89
CA PRO A 211 -17.51 2.16 -3.32
C PRO A 211 -16.47 3.27 -3.56
N ASN A 212 -15.32 2.95 -4.14
CA ASN A 212 -14.26 3.94 -4.38
C ASN A 212 -14.52 4.72 -5.67
N GLU A 213 -15.16 5.87 -5.56
CA GLU A 213 -15.50 6.76 -6.67
C GLU A 213 -14.26 7.31 -7.42
N ASN A 214 -13.09 7.32 -6.78
CA ASN A 214 -11.84 7.82 -7.37
C ASN A 214 -11.03 6.73 -8.08
N MET A 215 -11.52 5.48 -8.12
CA MET A 215 -10.85 4.40 -8.81
C MET A 215 -11.21 4.41 -10.30
N ASP A 216 -10.20 4.27 -11.15
CA ASP A 216 -10.45 3.97 -12.56
C ASP A 216 -11.11 2.60 -12.67
N LYS A 217 -12.42 2.63 -12.96
CA LYS A 217 -13.23 1.40 -13.05
C LYS A 217 -12.70 0.47 -14.13
N SER A 218 -12.23 1.00 -15.25
CA SER A 218 -11.74 0.19 -16.37
C SER A 218 -10.46 -0.57 -15.99
N GLN A 219 -9.55 0.07 -15.28
CA GLN A 219 -8.34 -0.53 -14.74
C GLN A 219 -8.67 -1.62 -13.72
N TYR A 220 -9.56 -1.32 -12.76
CA TYR A 220 -9.96 -2.26 -11.74
C TYR A 220 -10.61 -3.52 -12.35
N ASP A 221 -11.59 -3.34 -13.25
CA ASP A 221 -12.28 -4.45 -13.91
C ASP A 221 -11.31 -5.32 -14.73
N ARG A 222 -10.28 -4.73 -15.32
CA ARG A 222 -9.22 -5.47 -16.02
C ARG A 222 -8.39 -6.31 -15.06
N VAL A 223 -7.93 -5.74 -13.94
CA VAL A 223 -7.19 -6.49 -12.91
C VAL A 223 -8.04 -7.66 -12.36
N ILE A 224 -9.33 -7.42 -12.12
CA ILE A 224 -10.26 -8.50 -11.73
C ILE A 224 -10.35 -9.57 -12.81
N SER A 225 -10.59 -9.19 -14.07
CA SER A 225 -10.72 -10.10 -15.20
C SER A 225 -9.46 -10.97 -15.39
N ASP A 226 -8.28 -10.37 -15.28
CA ASP A 226 -7.00 -11.06 -15.44
C ASP A 226 -6.75 -12.12 -14.36
N ASN A 227 -7.33 -11.93 -13.16
CA ASN A 227 -7.18 -12.81 -12.01
C ASN A 227 -8.42 -13.70 -11.74
N LEU A 228 -9.50 -13.54 -12.50
CA LEU A 228 -10.75 -14.27 -12.29
C LEU A 228 -10.54 -15.78 -12.48
N GLY A 229 -10.94 -16.57 -11.47
CA GLY A 229 -10.83 -18.02 -11.49
C GLY A 229 -9.41 -18.59 -11.41
N LYS A 230 -8.40 -17.74 -11.22
CA LYS A 230 -7.00 -18.15 -11.09
C LYS A 230 -6.50 -17.88 -9.66
N PRO A 231 -5.50 -18.65 -9.18
CA PRO A 231 -4.79 -18.29 -7.96
C PRO A 231 -3.88 -17.08 -8.23
N PHE A 232 -3.78 -16.22 -7.23
CA PHE A 232 -2.79 -15.14 -7.19
C PHE A 232 -2.21 -15.00 -5.79
N TYR A 233 -1.09 -14.30 -5.68
CA TYR A 233 -0.30 -14.20 -4.46
C TYR A 233 0.10 -12.78 -4.17
N PHE A 234 0.33 -12.46 -2.89
CA PHE A 234 0.84 -11.17 -2.48
C PHE A 234 2.28 -11.29 -1.99
N VAL A 235 3.12 -10.37 -2.40
CA VAL A 235 4.41 -10.16 -1.73
C VAL A 235 4.14 -9.45 -0.42
N TRP A 236 4.64 -9.98 0.68
CA TRP A 236 4.49 -9.40 2.01
C TRP A 236 5.77 -8.70 2.45
N ARG A 237 5.59 -7.54 3.06
CA ARG A 237 6.65 -6.70 3.60
C ARG A 237 6.24 -6.21 4.99
N TYR A 238 7.16 -5.66 5.77
CA TYR A 238 6.83 -5.11 7.08
C TYR A 238 7.40 -3.69 7.26
N ASP A 239 6.82 -2.92 8.20
CA ASP A 239 7.35 -1.63 8.57
C ASP A 239 8.28 -1.76 9.80
N LYS A 240 8.98 -0.67 10.13
CA LYS A 240 9.89 -0.63 11.29
C LYS A 240 9.21 -0.88 12.65
N ARG A 241 7.88 -0.89 12.71
CA ARG A 241 7.11 -1.26 13.90
C ARG A 241 6.78 -2.75 13.97
N GLY A 242 7.19 -3.54 12.96
CA GLY A 242 6.93 -4.97 12.86
C GLY A 242 5.54 -5.33 12.33
N ARG A 243 4.81 -4.39 11.74
CA ARG A 243 3.52 -4.68 11.08
C ARG A 243 3.72 -5.15 9.66
N SER A 244 3.10 -6.27 9.30
CA SER A 244 3.16 -6.84 7.96
C SER A 244 2.10 -6.24 7.04
N TYR A 245 2.48 -6.01 5.79
CA TYR A 245 1.64 -5.43 4.75
C TYR A 245 1.75 -6.24 3.46
N SER A 246 0.60 -6.59 2.90
CA SER A 246 0.53 -7.16 1.55
C SER A 246 0.76 -6.07 0.51
N SER A 247 1.51 -6.40 -0.54
CA SER A 247 1.70 -5.53 -1.69
C SER A 247 0.54 -5.72 -2.66
N GLY A 248 -0.06 -4.63 -3.08
CA GLY A 248 -1.19 -4.61 -4.01
C GLY A 248 -2.00 -3.34 -3.80
N TYR A 249 -2.51 -2.76 -4.88
CA TYR A 249 -3.35 -1.57 -4.86
C TYR A 249 -4.81 -1.94 -5.11
N ASP A 250 -5.10 -2.50 -6.29
CA ASP A 250 -6.47 -2.83 -6.70
C ASP A 250 -7.03 -4.04 -5.94
N LEU A 251 -6.19 -5.03 -5.69
CA LEU A 251 -6.49 -6.20 -4.86
C LEU A 251 -5.57 -6.20 -3.65
N ASN A 252 -6.12 -6.22 -2.45
CA ASN A 252 -5.35 -6.23 -1.20
C ASN A 252 -6.20 -6.77 -0.05
N VAL A 253 -5.69 -7.78 0.66
CA VAL A 253 -6.35 -8.38 1.84
C VAL A 253 -6.47 -7.43 3.04
N GLN A 254 -5.76 -6.30 3.02
CA GLN A 254 -5.78 -5.27 4.06
C GLN A 254 -6.48 -3.97 3.59
N SER A 255 -7.29 -4.06 2.55
CA SER A 255 -8.05 -2.96 1.98
C SER A 255 -9.27 -2.57 2.83
N ASN A 256 -10.16 -1.74 2.27
CA ASN A 256 -11.48 -1.45 2.84
C ASN A 256 -12.36 -2.71 2.87
N GLU A 257 -13.59 -2.59 3.37
CA GLU A 257 -14.53 -3.69 3.46
C GLU A 257 -14.74 -4.42 2.13
N TYR A 258 -15.05 -3.67 1.07
CA TYR A 258 -15.26 -4.22 -0.27
C TYR A 258 -14.02 -4.98 -0.77
N GLY A 259 -12.82 -4.37 -0.68
CA GLY A 259 -11.59 -5.01 -1.12
C GLY A 259 -11.25 -6.29 -0.35
N LYS A 260 -11.52 -6.34 0.96
CA LYS A 260 -11.40 -7.57 1.77
C LYS A 260 -12.41 -8.62 1.33
N ALA A 261 -13.65 -8.23 1.08
CA ALA A 261 -14.72 -9.14 0.66
C ALA A 261 -14.47 -9.73 -0.72
N MET A 262 -13.81 -9.00 -1.62
CA MET A 262 -13.44 -9.44 -2.97
C MET A 262 -12.46 -10.61 -3.02
N ILE A 263 -11.78 -10.95 -1.91
CA ILE A 263 -10.68 -11.91 -1.89
C ILE A 263 -11.04 -13.08 -0.97
N SER A 264 -10.87 -14.30 -1.46
CA SER A 264 -11.04 -15.56 -0.72
C SER A 264 -9.78 -16.41 -0.83
N LEU A 265 -9.60 -17.37 0.09
CA LEU A 265 -8.57 -18.40 -0.08
C LEU A 265 -8.84 -19.23 -1.32
N HIS A 266 -7.82 -19.42 -2.15
CA HIS A 266 -7.95 -20.29 -3.33
C HIS A 266 -8.15 -21.75 -2.91
N HIS A 267 -7.41 -22.20 -1.90
CA HIS A 267 -7.60 -23.52 -1.31
C HIS A 267 -8.77 -23.50 -0.34
N LYS A 268 -9.90 -24.07 -0.76
CA LYS A 268 -11.11 -24.18 0.06
C LYS A 268 -11.06 -25.42 0.95
N ASP A 269 -11.60 -25.30 2.16
CA ASP A 269 -11.68 -26.42 3.09
C ASP A 269 -13.04 -26.46 3.82
N TYR A 270 -13.29 -27.57 4.52
CA TYR A 270 -14.48 -27.74 5.36
C TYR A 270 -14.29 -27.01 6.67
N ILE A 271 -15.29 -26.25 7.08
CA ILE A 271 -15.29 -25.65 8.41
C ILE A 271 -15.91 -26.66 9.39
N THR A 272 -15.11 -27.11 10.34
CA THR A 272 -15.49 -28.09 11.35
C THR A 272 -16.22 -27.46 12.55
N ASN A 273 -15.95 -26.20 12.85
CA ASN A 273 -16.59 -25.46 13.93
C ASN A 273 -17.33 -24.22 13.42
N LEU A 274 -18.65 -24.34 13.25
CA LEU A 274 -19.52 -23.25 12.79
C LEU A 274 -19.61 -22.07 13.76
N ASP A 275 -19.27 -22.24 15.04
CA ASP A 275 -19.32 -21.14 16.01
C ASP A 275 -18.31 -20.05 15.68
N ASN A 276 -17.18 -20.41 15.06
CA ASN A 276 -16.22 -19.43 14.56
C ASN A 276 -16.83 -18.49 13.51
N ILE A 277 -17.65 -19.03 12.59
CA ILE A 277 -18.31 -18.18 11.57
C ILE A 277 -19.43 -17.36 12.23
N LYS A 278 -20.19 -17.90 13.17
CA LYS A 278 -21.19 -17.13 13.91
C LYS A 278 -20.57 -15.93 14.60
N ILE A 279 -19.39 -16.12 15.19
CA ILE A 279 -18.61 -15.02 15.79
C ILE A 279 -18.22 -13.97 14.74
N ALA A 280 -17.80 -14.40 13.55
CA ALA A 280 -17.45 -13.48 12.48
C ALA A 280 -18.67 -12.69 11.98
N VAL A 281 -19.84 -13.32 11.80
CA VAL A 281 -21.09 -12.64 11.45
C VAL A 281 -21.46 -11.59 12.51
N ALA A 282 -21.38 -11.97 13.78
CA ALA A 282 -21.67 -11.04 14.89
C ALA A 282 -20.68 -9.85 14.92
N ASN A 283 -19.41 -10.06 14.55
CA ASN A 283 -18.43 -8.98 14.44
C ASN A 283 -18.82 -7.98 13.35
N HIS A 284 -19.18 -8.47 12.16
CA HIS A 284 -19.60 -7.62 11.05
C HIS A 284 -20.93 -6.91 11.32
N ALA A 285 -21.77 -7.47 12.19
CA ALA A 285 -23.00 -6.84 12.65
C ALA A 285 -22.81 -5.82 13.80
N GLY A 286 -21.56 -5.46 14.13
CA GLY A 286 -21.26 -4.48 15.18
C GLY A 286 -21.21 -5.02 16.61
N HIS A 287 -21.30 -6.34 16.80
CA HIS A 287 -21.29 -7.00 18.12
C HIS A 287 -19.89 -7.46 18.57
N ASP A 288 -18.83 -6.89 17.99
CA ASP A 288 -17.43 -7.22 18.26
C ASP A 288 -16.97 -6.93 19.73
N LYS A 289 -17.80 -6.24 20.50
CA LYS A 289 -17.54 -5.96 21.93
C LYS A 289 -18.09 -7.02 22.88
N LEU A 290 -18.99 -7.89 22.41
CA LEU A 290 -19.50 -9.00 23.22
C LEU A 290 -18.41 -10.05 23.45
N THR A 291 -18.60 -10.90 24.50
CA THR A 291 -17.79 -12.11 24.68
C THR A 291 -18.00 -13.07 23.51
N TRP A 292 -17.13 -14.04 23.33
CA TRP A 292 -17.27 -15.05 22.26
C TRP A 292 -18.60 -15.78 22.36
N GLN A 293 -18.99 -16.21 23.57
CA GLN A 293 -20.27 -16.83 23.79
C GLN A 293 -21.44 -15.88 23.50
N GLY A 294 -21.35 -14.61 23.95
CA GLY A 294 -22.36 -13.61 23.67
C GLY A 294 -22.60 -13.35 22.18
N ARG A 295 -21.55 -13.44 21.33
CA ARG A 295 -21.69 -13.34 19.88
C ARG A 295 -22.39 -14.56 19.28
N ILE A 296 -22.08 -15.75 19.78
CA ILE A 296 -22.75 -16.99 19.38
C ILE A 296 -24.22 -16.96 19.78
N ASP A 297 -24.52 -16.52 21.00
CA ASP A 297 -25.87 -16.40 21.53
C ASP A 297 -26.69 -15.37 20.74
N TRP A 298 -26.06 -14.21 20.41
CA TRP A 298 -26.67 -13.20 19.55
C TRP A 298 -27.03 -13.80 18.17
N PHE A 299 -26.09 -14.48 17.53
CA PHE A 299 -26.34 -15.12 16.22
C PHE A 299 -27.49 -16.12 16.29
N ASN A 300 -27.50 -16.99 17.31
CA ASN A 300 -28.51 -18.03 17.46
C ASN A 300 -29.91 -17.47 17.78
N ALA A 301 -30.00 -16.27 18.33
CA ALA A 301 -31.26 -15.59 18.63
C ALA A 301 -31.91 -14.95 17.40
N GLN A 302 -31.19 -14.81 16.28
CA GLN A 302 -31.72 -14.21 15.06
C GLN A 302 -32.62 -15.19 14.32
N LEU A 303 -33.83 -14.76 13.95
CA LEU A 303 -34.73 -15.50 13.06
C LEU A 303 -34.37 -15.27 11.58
N ALA A 304 -33.91 -14.05 11.26
CA ALA A 304 -33.42 -13.65 9.96
C ALA A 304 -32.34 -12.57 10.15
N PHE A 305 -31.47 -12.38 9.18
CA PHE A 305 -30.44 -11.36 9.19
C PHE A 305 -30.79 -10.27 8.18
N ASP A 306 -30.90 -9.04 8.64
CA ASP A 306 -30.95 -7.84 7.81
C ASP A 306 -29.51 -7.32 7.64
N VAL A 307 -28.85 -7.74 6.58
CA VAL A 307 -27.43 -7.46 6.35
C VAL A 307 -27.18 -5.97 6.11
N ASP A 308 -28.16 -5.24 5.59
CA ASP A 308 -28.04 -3.79 5.35
C ASP A 308 -27.91 -2.98 6.65
N GLN A 309 -28.26 -3.59 7.79
CA GLN A 309 -28.10 -2.99 9.13
C GLN A 309 -26.74 -3.32 9.76
N PHE A 310 -25.88 -4.08 9.11
CA PHE A 310 -24.57 -4.42 9.66
C PHE A 310 -23.60 -3.25 9.55
N ASP A 311 -22.62 -3.19 10.45
CA ASP A 311 -21.52 -2.23 10.37
C ASP A 311 -20.64 -2.47 9.11
N GLU A 312 -20.53 -3.75 8.71
CA GLU A 312 -19.81 -4.20 7.51
C GLU A 312 -20.71 -5.16 6.70
N PRO A 313 -21.66 -4.61 5.89
CA PRO A 313 -22.69 -5.42 5.22
C PRO A 313 -22.16 -6.41 4.20
N ILE A 314 -21.14 -6.05 3.41
CA ILE A 314 -20.59 -6.93 2.37
C ILE A 314 -19.82 -8.10 3.00
N LEU A 315 -19.01 -7.84 4.00
CA LEU A 315 -18.31 -8.88 4.76
C LEU A 315 -19.28 -9.75 5.56
N GLY A 316 -20.33 -9.14 6.11
CA GLY A 316 -21.41 -9.84 6.81
C GLY A 316 -22.16 -10.80 5.89
N GLN A 317 -22.53 -10.36 4.69
CA GLN A 317 -23.16 -11.21 3.66
C GLN A 317 -22.25 -12.37 3.26
N LYS A 318 -20.96 -12.10 3.07
CA LYS A 318 -19.96 -13.12 2.75
C LYS A 318 -19.82 -14.16 3.86
N ALA A 319 -19.78 -13.70 5.13
CA ALA A 319 -19.71 -14.58 6.29
C ALA A 319 -20.97 -15.47 6.43
N LEU A 320 -22.16 -14.89 6.20
CA LEU A 320 -23.41 -15.65 6.18
C LEU A 320 -23.45 -16.70 5.07
N THR A 321 -23.00 -16.34 3.88
CA THR A 321 -22.87 -17.30 2.75
C THR A 321 -21.94 -18.45 3.14
N ALA A 322 -20.78 -18.15 3.73
CA ALA A 322 -19.86 -19.19 4.21
C ALA A 322 -20.46 -20.07 5.31
N TYR A 323 -21.29 -19.50 6.20
CA TYR A 323 -22.01 -20.26 7.22
C TYR A 323 -23.00 -21.25 6.61
N TYR A 324 -23.83 -20.80 5.65
CA TYR A 324 -24.82 -21.67 5.01
C TYR A 324 -24.18 -22.73 4.13
N ASP A 325 -23.14 -22.39 3.39
CA ASP A 325 -22.36 -23.34 2.59
C ASP A 325 -21.74 -24.42 3.47
N SER A 326 -21.10 -24.02 4.58
CA SER A 326 -20.50 -24.96 5.52
C SER A 326 -21.54 -25.86 6.21
N LYS A 327 -22.72 -25.30 6.55
CA LYS A 327 -23.84 -26.06 7.10
C LYS A 327 -24.41 -27.08 6.09
N ALA A 328 -24.34 -26.75 4.80
CA ALA A 328 -24.72 -27.66 3.71
C ALA A 328 -23.63 -28.69 3.35
N GLY A 329 -22.48 -28.67 4.02
CA GLY A 329 -21.35 -29.56 3.76
C GLY A 329 -20.48 -29.13 2.58
N HIS A 330 -20.51 -27.87 2.18
CA HIS A 330 -19.67 -27.34 1.12
C HIS A 330 -18.35 -26.78 1.70
N LYS A 331 -17.29 -26.82 0.91
CA LYS A 331 -16.01 -26.19 1.22
C LYS A 331 -16.09 -24.68 0.98
N THR A 332 -15.46 -23.90 1.83
CA THR A 332 -15.36 -22.44 1.71
C THR A 332 -13.92 -21.95 1.75
N GLY A 333 -13.64 -20.85 1.07
CA GLY A 333 -12.39 -20.08 1.16
C GLY A 333 -12.54 -18.83 2.02
N TYR A 334 -13.58 -18.74 2.85
CA TYR A 334 -13.83 -17.60 3.72
C TYR A 334 -12.70 -17.40 4.73
N VAL A 335 -12.29 -16.14 4.91
CA VAL A 335 -11.24 -15.72 5.85
C VAL A 335 -11.87 -14.95 7.00
N MET A 336 -11.70 -15.46 8.21
CA MET A 336 -12.14 -14.77 9.42
C MET A 336 -11.03 -13.84 9.93
N SER A 337 -11.37 -12.57 10.11
CA SER A 337 -10.46 -11.59 10.72
C SER A 337 -10.58 -11.61 12.24
N ILE A 338 -9.43 -11.62 12.93
CA ILE A 338 -9.34 -11.53 14.40
C ILE A 338 -8.51 -10.30 14.74
N ASP A 339 -9.06 -9.42 15.58
CA ASP A 339 -8.37 -8.21 16.02
C ASP A 339 -7.91 -8.33 17.49
N ALA A 340 -6.73 -7.77 17.77
CA ALA A 340 -6.18 -7.70 19.12
C ALA A 340 -6.82 -6.55 19.91
N THR A 341 -6.99 -6.73 21.21
CA THR A 341 -7.61 -5.71 22.09
C THR A 341 -6.75 -4.44 22.15
N ALA A 342 -5.45 -4.58 22.39
CA ALA A 342 -4.49 -3.48 22.51
C ALA A 342 -3.07 -4.05 22.40
N SER A 343 -2.64 -4.37 21.18
CA SER A 343 -1.43 -5.20 20.92
C SER A 343 -0.16 -4.67 21.60
N GLY A 344 0.08 -3.34 21.56
CA GLY A 344 1.24 -2.74 22.23
C GLY A 344 1.24 -2.95 23.75
N LEU A 345 0.09 -2.72 24.40
CA LEU A 345 -0.05 -2.93 25.85
C LEU A 345 -0.05 -4.43 26.20
N GLN A 346 -0.56 -5.29 25.34
CA GLN A 346 -0.48 -6.74 25.51
C GLN A 346 0.98 -7.21 25.52
N ILE A 347 1.77 -6.78 24.54
CA ILE A 347 3.21 -7.09 24.46
C ILE A 347 3.94 -6.57 25.70
N MET A 348 3.67 -5.33 26.12
CA MET A 348 4.25 -4.77 27.36
C MET A 348 3.87 -5.56 28.60
N GLY A 349 2.60 -5.97 28.72
CA GLY A 349 2.13 -6.80 29.82
C GLY A 349 2.83 -8.16 29.86
N ALA A 350 3.00 -8.78 28.70
CA ALA A 350 3.72 -10.06 28.58
C ALA A 350 5.19 -9.93 28.97
N LEU A 351 5.91 -8.94 28.40
CA LEU A 351 7.33 -8.74 28.65
C LEU A 351 7.65 -8.32 30.10
N SER A 352 6.80 -7.50 30.69
CA SER A 352 6.98 -7.04 32.08
C SER A 352 6.46 -8.01 33.13
N GLY A 353 5.68 -9.03 32.75
CA GLY A 353 4.97 -9.90 33.68
C GLY A 353 3.90 -9.19 34.52
N CYS A 354 3.46 -7.99 34.09
CA CYS A 354 2.48 -7.20 34.83
C CYS A 354 1.08 -7.79 34.71
N LYS A 355 0.59 -8.43 35.76
CA LYS A 355 -0.74 -9.07 35.79
C LYS A 355 -1.88 -8.07 35.59
N ASP A 356 -1.77 -6.84 36.09
CA ASP A 356 -2.81 -5.82 35.93
C ASP A 356 -2.89 -5.38 34.47
N THR A 357 -1.76 -5.14 33.80
CA THR A 357 -1.73 -4.83 32.37
C THR A 357 -2.29 -5.99 31.55
N ALA A 358 -1.87 -7.22 31.85
CA ALA A 358 -2.36 -8.41 31.17
C ALA A 358 -3.89 -8.59 31.33
N ARG A 359 -4.43 -8.30 32.53
CA ARG A 359 -5.86 -8.35 32.79
C ARG A 359 -6.63 -7.33 31.96
N VAL A 360 -6.27 -6.05 32.05
CA VAL A 360 -7.02 -4.97 31.37
C VAL A 360 -6.89 -5.00 29.85
N CYS A 361 -5.91 -5.74 29.31
CA CYS A 361 -5.73 -5.98 27.90
C CYS A 361 -6.27 -7.34 27.43
N ASN A 362 -7.05 -8.03 28.26
CA ASN A 362 -7.69 -9.31 27.98
C ASN A 362 -6.72 -10.46 27.62
N MET A 363 -5.52 -10.47 28.20
CA MET A 363 -4.58 -11.60 28.12
C MET A 363 -4.87 -12.67 29.16
N LEU A 364 -5.55 -12.30 30.24
CA LEU A 364 -6.02 -13.22 31.29
C LEU A 364 -7.53 -13.43 31.11
N ASN A 365 -7.95 -14.71 31.19
CA ASN A 365 -9.37 -15.03 31.17
C ASN A 365 -10.01 -14.70 32.55
N THR A 366 -10.69 -13.57 32.62
CA THR A 366 -11.41 -13.12 33.81
C THR A 366 -12.92 -13.36 33.72
N GLY A 367 -13.40 -13.99 32.63
CA GLY A 367 -14.83 -14.16 32.36
C GLY A 367 -15.52 -12.88 31.83
N THR A 368 -14.84 -11.74 31.86
CA THR A 368 -15.35 -10.44 31.36
C THR A 368 -14.35 -9.81 30.42
N ARG A 369 -14.82 -9.06 29.42
CA ARG A 369 -13.97 -8.27 28.55
C ARG A 369 -13.75 -6.88 29.12
N GLU A 370 -12.50 -6.51 29.28
CA GLU A 370 -12.07 -5.18 29.72
C GLU A 370 -11.81 -4.27 28.51
N ASP A 371 -12.07 -2.97 28.66
CA ASP A 371 -11.65 -1.95 27.66
C ASP A 371 -10.68 -0.97 28.33
N VAL A 372 -9.40 -1.22 28.14
CA VAL A 372 -8.32 -0.43 28.74
C VAL A 372 -8.41 1.05 28.37
N TYR A 373 -8.83 1.39 27.16
CA TYR A 373 -8.94 2.78 26.71
C TYR A 373 -10.10 3.50 27.39
N GLN A 374 -11.23 2.82 27.58
CA GLN A 374 -12.35 3.36 28.34
C GLN A 374 -11.99 3.53 29.81
N MET A 375 -11.35 2.53 30.42
CA MET A 375 -10.87 2.61 31.79
C MET A 375 -9.93 3.79 32.05
N ILE A 376 -9.02 4.07 31.09
CA ILE A 376 -8.13 5.23 31.20
C ILE A 376 -8.92 6.53 31.05
N ALA A 377 -9.84 6.61 30.09
CA ALA A 377 -10.68 7.80 29.88
C ALA A 377 -11.48 8.12 31.13
N ASP A 378 -12.12 7.11 31.74
CA ASP A 378 -12.90 7.26 32.98
C ASP A 378 -12.03 7.75 34.14
N LYS A 379 -10.84 7.16 34.30
CA LYS A 379 -9.88 7.57 35.33
C LYS A 379 -9.38 9.00 35.13
N MET A 380 -9.12 9.40 33.89
CA MET A 380 -8.74 10.78 33.56
C MET A 380 -9.88 11.76 33.85
N ASN A 381 -11.12 11.42 33.52
CA ASN A 381 -12.28 12.27 33.86
C ASN A 381 -12.45 12.45 35.36
N ILE A 382 -12.22 11.40 36.15
CA ILE A 382 -12.22 11.52 37.61
C ILE A 382 -11.13 12.46 38.11
N LEU A 383 -9.89 12.27 37.63
CA LEU A 383 -8.71 13.09 38.02
C LEU A 383 -8.85 14.56 37.60
N LEU A 384 -9.51 14.82 36.49
CA LEU A 384 -9.72 16.15 35.90
C LEU A 384 -11.06 16.77 36.30
N ASN A 385 -11.81 16.15 37.24
CA ASN A 385 -13.14 16.57 37.68
C ASN A 385 -14.11 16.82 36.49
N GLY A 386 -14.01 16.01 35.45
CA GLY A 386 -14.85 16.11 34.26
C GLY A 386 -14.59 17.32 33.34
N LYS A 387 -13.59 18.15 33.66
CA LYS A 387 -13.34 19.44 33.01
C LYS A 387 -13.18 19.37 31.45
N TYR A 388 -12.66 18.27 30.93
CA TYR A 388 -12.33 18.14 29.51
C TYR A 388 -13.16 17.09 28.77
N GLY A 389 -13.99 16.31 29.47
CA GLY A 389 -14.86 15.31 28.85
C GLY A 389 -14.09 14.28 27.99
N VAL A 390 -13.00 13.72 28.55
CA VAL A 390 -12.11 12.78 27.82
C VAL A 390 -12.89 11.53 27.41
N ASN A 391 -12.89 11.19 26.14
CA ASN A 391 -13.55 10.00 25.61
C ASN A 391 -12.53 8.90 25.27
N ARG A 392 -13.03 7.69 24.97
CA ARG A 392 -12.23 6.53 24.61
C ARG A 392 -11.29 6.79 23.42
N GLY A 393 -11.76 7.54 22.41
CA GLY A 393 -11.01 7.87 21.19
C GLY A 393 -9.80 8.77 21.48
N ASP A 394 -9.94 9.70 22.41
CA ASP A 394 -8.85 10.61 22.81
C ASP A 394 -7.69 9.85 23.45
N VAL A 395 -8.01 8.78 24.20
CA VAL A 395 -7.00 7.92 24.85
C VAL A 395 -6.38 6.94 23.86
N LYS A 396 -7.14 6.41 22.92
CA LYS A 396 -6.65 5.39 21.98
C LYS A 396 -5.47 5.89 21.14
N LYS A 397 -5.52 7.12 20.62
CA LYS A 397 -4.47 7.68 19.76
C LYS A 397 -3.09 7.76 20.43
N PRO A 398 -2.93 8.30 21.64
CA PRO A 398 -1.65 8.34 22.33
C PRO A 398 -1.12 6.96 22.78
N CYS A 399 -2.03 5.99 23.01
CA CYS A 399 -1.67 4.64 23.49
C CYS A 399 -1.34 3.65 22.35
N MET A 400 -1.53 4.02 21.11
CA MET A 400 -1.20 3.23 19.90
C MET A 400 0.13 3.62 19.33
#